data_d6fc572f73234d9cf2b96e1f55dcd07e
#
_entry.id   d6fc572f73234d9cf2b96e1f55dcd07e
#
_cell.length_a   1.000
_cell.length_b   1.000
_cell.length_c   1.000
_cell.angle_alpha   90.00
_cell.angle_beta   90.00
_cell.angle_gamma   90.00
#
_symmetry.space_group_name_H-M   'P 1'
#
loop_
_entity.id
_entity.type
_entity.pdbx_description
1 polymer ?
#
loop_
_entity_poly.entity_id
_entity_poly.type
_entity_poly.pdbx_seq_one_letter_code
_entity_poly.pdbx_strand_id
1 'polypeptide(L)'
;DDWLEFCRDYCDRLAVPLRWQKVDVVSDGLGIEAAARQARYRVFGETEADVLAAAHHADDQVETFMLAALRGGGLRALSAMPAVRPLNRRTLLWRPLLPYGRAELEAYAERHKLAFVCDPSNESGDYLRNWLRNDGLPQWRARLPQLDQHILSGIGLLQDELAVLEETAAADEAAVQSGGLFDAACWRPLPPARRRQVLRRLLAGHGVSAGKAALHDFERILMNLGQ
;
A
#
# COMPACT_ATOMS: atom_id res chain seq x y z
N ASP A 1 29.53 5.26 0.91
CA ASP A 1 28.08 5.55 1.02
C ASP A 1 27.75 5.61 2.51
N ASP A 2 27.72 6.81 3.06
CA ASP A 2 27.67 7.08 4.51
C ASP A 2 26.48 6.41 5.21
N TRP A 3 25.36 6.25 4.47
CA TRP A 3 24.16 5.58 5.01
C TRP A 3 24.35 4.07 5.17
N LEU A 4 25.07 3.43 4.25
CA LEU A 4 25.36 2.02 4.35
C LEU A 4 26.32 1.75 5.49
N GLU A 5 27.31 2.61 5.68
CA GLU A 5 28.27 2.55 6.80
C GLU A 5 27.55 2.69 8.13
N PHE A 6 26.68 3.72 8.25
CA PHE A 6 25.83 3.90 9.42
C PHE A 6 24.99 2.64 9.74
N CYS A 7 24.35 2.04 8.71
CA CYS A 7 23.56 0.83 8.90
C CYS A 7 24.41 -0.37 9.33
N ARG A 8 25.64 -0.51 8.82
CA ARG A 8 26.56 -1.56 9.25
C ARG A 8 26.93 -1.42 10.73
N ASP A 9 27.42 -0.26 11.11
CA ASP A 9 27.82 0.03 12.49
C ASP A 9 26.66 -0.18 13.48
N TYR A 10 25.43 0.16 13.04
CA TYR A 10 24.25 -0.01 13.88
C TYR A 10 23.87 -1.49 14.02
N CYS A 11 23.89 -2.25 12.95
CA CYS A 11 23.60 -3.68 12.95
C CYS A 11 24.65 -4.48 13.71
N ASP A 12 25.94 -4.13 13.56
CA ASP A 12 27.06 -4.77 14.27
C ASP A 12 26.93 -4.57 15.79
N ARG A 13 26.57 -3.36 16.23
CA ARG A 13 26.32 -3.08 17.67
C ARG A 13 25.16 -3.89 18.25
N LEU A 14 24.16 -4.17 17.43
CA LEU A 14 22.99 -4.96 17.85
C LEU A 14 23.16 -6.47 17.62
N ALA A 15 24.29 -6.90 17.07
CA ALA A 15 24.55 -8.28 16.63
C ALA A 15 23.45 -8.82 15.69
N VAL A 16 22.93 -7.97 14.80
CA VAL A 16 21.91 -8.31 13.80
C VAL A 16 22.54 -8.32 12.41
N PRO A 17 22.34 -9.38 11.59
CA PRO A 17 22.91 -9.44 10.27
C PRO A 17 22.29 -8.38 9.34
N LEU A 18 23.14 -7.59 8.65
CA LEU A 18 22.72 -6.65 7.63
C LEU A 18 22.71 -7.31 6.25
N ARG A 19 21.60 -7.19 5.55
CA ARG A 19 21.51 -7.45 4.09
C ARG A 19 21.21 -6.14 3.38
N TRP A 20 21.94 -5.88 2.31
CA TRP A 20 21.74 -4.70 1.48
C TRP A 20 21.87 -5.03 0.01
N GLN A 21 21.20 -4.28 -0.84
CA GLN A 21 21.25 -4.44 -2.28
C GLN A 21 21.15 -3.07 -2.97
N LYS A 22 22.06 -2.82 -3.90
CA LYS A 22 21.96 -1.67 -4.79
C LYS A 22 21.03 -2.02 -5.95
N VAL A 23 20.08 -1.15 -6.24
CA VAL A 23 19.12 -1.33 -7.33
C VAL A 23 19.17 -0.13 -8.27
N ASP A 24 19.09 -0.40 -9.57
CA ASP A 24 18.92 0.64 -10.58
C ASP A 24 17.43 0.93 -10.73
N VAL A 25 17.07 2.21 -10.58
CA VAL A 25 15.69 2.67 -10.71
C VAL A 25 15.50 3.23 -12.12
N VAL A 26 14.79 2.49 -12.96
CA VAL A 26 14.42 2.94 -14.32
C VAL A 26 13.00 3.47 -14.28
N SER A 27 12.80 4.71 -14.71
CA SER A 27 11.47 5.33 -14.75
C SER A 27 10.75 4.94 -16.05
N ASP A 28 9.74 4.09 -15.95
CA ASP A 28 8.90 3.62 -17.08
C ASP A 28 7.69 4.51 -17.33
N GLY A 29 7.82 5.82 -17.15
CA GLY A 29 6.71 6.78 -17.31
C GLY A 29 5.77 6.88 -16.10
N LEU A 30 5.93 6.05 -15.07
CA LEU A 30 5.15 6.10 -13.82
C LEU A 30 5.71 7.07 -12.78
N GLY A 31 6.84 7.72 -13.09
CA GLY A 31 7.59 8.57 -12.16
C GLY A 31 8.60 7.79 -11.31
N ILE A 32 9.67 8.48 -10.90
CA ILE A 32 10.81 7.86 -10.21
C ILE A 32 10.43 7.28 -8.84
N GLU A 33 9.50 7.89 -8.12
CA GLU A 33 9.02 7.41 -6.81
C GLU A 33 8.33 6.05 -6.94
N ALA A 34 7.45 5.91 -7.94
CA ALA A 34 6.75 4.64 -8.20
C ALA A 34 7.73 3.55 -8.63
N ALA A 35 8.70 3.87 -9.51
CA ALA A 35 9.73 2.96 -9.95
C ALA A 35 10.64 2.51 -8.78
N ALA A 36 11.08 3.44 -7.92
CA ALA A 36 11.86 3.13 -6.72
C ALA A 36 11.08 2.23 -5.75
N ARG A 37 9.79 2.50 -5.59
CA ARG A 37 8.90 1.64 -4.79
C ARG A 37 8.79 0.23 -5.38
N GLN A 38 8.60 0.09 -6.68
CA GLN A 38 8.55 -1.22 -7.34
C GLN A 38 9.86 -1.99 -7.17
N ALA A 39 11.01 -1.34 -7.39
CA ALA A 39 12.32 -1.93 -7.19
C ALA A 39 12.51 -2.44 -5.75
N ARG A 40 12.13 -1.64 -4.76
CA ARG A 40 12.16 -2.03 -3.34
C ARG A 40 11.30 -3.26 -3.06
N TYR A 41 10.05 -3.28 -3.55
CA TYR A 41 9.14 -4.41 -3.33
C TYR A 41 9.57 -5.68 -4.05
N ARG A 42 10.28 -5.57 -5.18
CA ARG A 42 10.91 -6.72 -5.84
C ARG A 42 11.96 -7.36 -4.92
N VAL A 43 12.89 -6.56 -4.38
CA VAL A 43 13.91 -7.05 -3.44
C VAL A 43 13.27 -7.65 -2.18
N PHE A 44 12.22 -7.04 -1.65
CA PHE A 44 11.49 -7.58 -0.52
C PHE A 44 10.85 -8.94 -0.84
N GLY A 45 10.33 -9.11 -2.07
CA GLY A 45 9.72 -10.36 -2.52
C GLY A 45 10.72 -11.51 -2.68
N GLU A 46 12.00 -11.19 -2.89
CA GLU A 46 13.11 -12.14 -3.01
C GLU A 46 13.71 -12.54 -1.63
N THR A 47 13.29 -11.85 -0.56
CA THR A 47 13.81 -12.10 0.79
C THR A 47 13.19 -13.38 1.36
N GLU A 48 14.01 -14.31 1.81
CA GLU A 48 13.59 -15.53 2.50
C GLU A 48 13.31 -15.23 3.98
N ALA A 49 12.07 -14.83 4.26
CA ALA A 49 11.59 -14.57 5.60
C ALA A 49 10.09 -14.85 5.68
N ASP A 50 9.61 -15.33 6.83
CA ASP A 50 8.17 -15.49 7.07
C ASP A 50 7.48 -14.14 7.29
N VAL A 51 8.17 -13.19 7.92
CA VAL A 51 7.69 -11.84 8.20
C VAL A 51 8.74 -10.81 7.82
N LEU A 52 8.33 -9.80 7.07
CA LEU A 52 9.09 -8.60 6.77
C LEU A 52 8.46 -7.42 7.49
N ALA A 53 9.16 -6.82 8.46
CA ALA A 53 8.71 -5.62 9.15
C ALA A 53 9.10 -4.36 8.38
N ALA A 54 8.14 -3.45 8.18
CA ALA A 54 8.37 -2.15 7.56
C ALA A 54 8.03 -1.01 8.51
N ALA A 55 8.89 0.01 8.56
CA ALA A 55 8.79 1.13 9.49
C ALA A 55 7.81 2.24 9.06
N HIS A 56 6.70 1.88 8.41
CA HIS A 56 5.64 2.85 8.14
C HIS A 56 4.93 3.22 9.44
N HIS A 57 4.55 4.48 9.60
CA HIS A 57 3.94 5.05 10.81
C HIS A 57 2.61 5.79 10.49
N ALA A 58 1.95 6.34 11.52
CA ALA A 58 0.63 6.95 11.36
C ALA A 58 0.60 8.12 10.36
N ASP A 59 1.64 8.96 10.32
CA ASP A 59 1.72 10.05 9.33
C ASP A 59 1.80 9.52 7.90
N ASP A 60 2.45 8.37 7.65
CA ASP A 60 2.44 7.71 6.33
C ASP A 60 1.04 7.24 5.93
N GLN A 61 0.19 6.86 6.89
CA GLN A 61 -1.21 6.53 6.65
C GLN A 61 -1.99 7.76 6.19
N VAL A 62 -1.84 8.88 6.92
CA VAL A 62 -2.48 10.16 6.59
C VAL A 62 -2.06 10.62 5.19
N GLU A 63 -0.76 10.61 4.89
CA GLU A 63 -0.23 10.93 3.57
C GLU A 63 -0.81 10.02 2.47
N THR A 64 -0.85 8.71 2.72
CA THR A 64 -1.35 7.73 1.75
C THR A 64 -2.84 7.92 1.48
N PHE A 65 -3.64 8.17 2.52
CA PHE A 65 -5.07 8.50 2.39
C PHE A 65 -5.26 9.77 1.56
N MET A 66 -4.56 10.85 1.91
CA MET A 66 -4.69 12.13 1.23
C MET A 66 -4.28 12.05 -0.24
N LEU A 67 -3.19 11.37 -0.55
CA LEU A 67 -2.77 11.11 -1.93
C LEU A 67 -3.80 10.29 -2.71
N ALA A 68 -4.42 9.30 -2.07
CA ALA A 68 -5.49 8.52 -2.68
C ALA A 68 -6.73 9.39 -2.96
N ALA A 69 -7.14 10.21 -2.01
CA ALA A 69 -8.28 11.13 -2.14
C ALA A 69 -8.07 12.13 -3.28
N LEU A 70 -6.90 12.78 -3.33
CA LEU A 70 -6.53 13.76 -4.36
C LEU A 70 -6.46 13.15 -5.78
N ARG A 71 -6.23 11.84 -5.89
CA ARG A 71 -6.20 11.09 -7.16
C ARG A 71 -7.54 10.44 -7.52
N GLY A 72 -8.61 10.71 -6.78
CA GLY A 72 -9.92 10.10 -7.00
C GLY A 72 -9.95 8.60 -6.68
N GLY A 73 -9.18 8.17 -5.69
CA GLY A 73 -9.11 6.77 -5.24
C GLY A 73 -10.44 6.30 -4.67
N GLY A 74 -10.80 5.04 -4.95
CA GLY A 74 -11.96 4.38 -4.33
C GLY A 74 -11.60 3.70 -3.00
N LEU A 75 -12.55 2.93 -2.45
CA LEU A 75 -12.46 2.28 -1.13
C LEU A 75 -11.09 1.63 -0.84
N ARG A 76 -10.58 0.80 -1.77
CA ARG A 76 -9.26 0.13 -1.58
C ARG A 76 -8.07 1.08 -1.45
N ALA A 77 -8.11 2.21 -2.14
CA ALA A 77 -7.03 3.20 -2.07
C ALA A 77 -7.16 4.06 -0.82
N LEU A 78 -8.39 4.45 -0.46
CA LEU A 78 -8.70 5.24 0.74
C LEU A 78 -8.52 4.45 2.05
N SER A 79 -8.60 3.11 2.00
CA SER A 79 -8.27 2.25 3.15
C SER A 79 -6.76 2.25 3.49
N ALA A 80 -5.95 2.97 2.73
CA ALA A 80 -4.51 3.17 2.92
C ALA A 80 -3.73 1.85 3.12
N MET A 81 -2.93 1.72 4.17
CA MET A 81 -2.09 0.55 4.38
C MET A 81 -2.63 -0.33 5.50
N PRO A 82 -2.90 -1.63 5.28
CA PRO A 82 -3.20 -2.54 6.38
C PRO A 82 -1.97 -2.79 7.26
N ALA A 83 -2.17 -3.07 8.54
CA ALA A 83 -1.10 -3.40 9.47
C ALA A 83 -0.32 -4.65 9.03
N VAL A 84 -1.03 -5.66 8.53
CA VAL A 84 -0.45 -6.90 7.98
C VAL A 84 -1.08 -7.19 6.63
N ARG A 85 -0.27 -7.64 5.67
CA ARG A 85 -0.77 -8.19 4.39
C ARG A 85 0.21 -9.22 3.83
N PRO A 86 -0.25 -10.15 3.00
CA PRO A 86 0.67 -10.97 2.20
C PRO A 86 1.57 -10.08 1.32
N LEU A 87 2.87 -10.34 1.34
CA LEU A 87 3.83 -9.78 0.39
C LEU A 87 3.94 -10.70 -0.81
N ASN A 88 4.07 -11.99 -0.55
CA ASN A 88 4.05 -13.08 -1.51
C ASN A 88 3.40 -14.32 -0.86
N ARG A 89 3.53 -15.53 -1.45
CA ARG A 89 2.93 -16.78 -0.94
C ARG A 89 3.51 -17.25 0.40
N ARG A 90 4.71 -16.78 0.80
CA ARG A 90 5.44 -17.23 1.98
C ARG A 90 5.62 -16.13 3.02
N THR A 91 5.70 -14.88 2.60
CA THR A 91 6.11 -13.75 3.44
C THR A 91 4.94 -12.83 3.74
N LEU A 92 4.74 -12.50 5.00
CA LEU A 92 3.85 -11.44 5.45
C LEU A 92 4.62 -10.11 5.57
N LEU A 93 4.03 -9.04 5.07
CA LEU A 93 4.50 -7.67 5.33
C LEU A 93 3.76 -7.13 6.55
N TRP A 94 4.49 -6.86 7.62
CA TRP A 94 3.99 -6.29 8.87
C TRP A 94 4.47 -4.85 9.05
N ARG A 95 3.61 -4.00 9.60
CA ARG A 95 3.89 -2.58 9.87
C ARG A 95 3.64 -2.27 11.34
N PRO A 96 4.57 -2.63 12.23
CA PRO A 96 4.38 -2.51 13.69
C PRO A 96 4.22 -1.06 14.16
N LEU A 97 4.73 -0.10 13.41
CA LEU A 97 4.74 1.31 13.81
C LEU A 97 3.52 2.11 13.31
N LEU A 98 2.59 1.49 12.57
CA LEU A 98 1.39 2.18 12.05
C LEU A 98 0.52 2.87 13.13
N PRO A 99 0.42 2.37 14.37
CA PRO A 99 -0.35 3.05 15.42
C PRO A 99 0.31 4.32 15.97
N TYR A 100 1.62 4.53 15.71
CA TYR A 100 2.40 5.60 16.33
C TYR A 100 2.62 6.75 15.36
N GLY A 101 2.48 7.99 15.85
CA GLY A 101 2.82 9.19 15.11
C GLY A 101 4.32 9.44 15.04
N ARG A 102 4.74 10.19 14.03
CA ARG A 102 6.17 10.54 13.85
C ARG A 102 6.76 11.23 15.07
N ALA A 103 6.02 12.16 15.70
CA ALA A 103 6.48 12.86 16.91
C ALA A 103 6.71 11.89 18.08
N GLU A 104 5.91 10.84 18.23
CA GLU A 104 6.11 9.82 19.26
C GLU A 104 7.38 8.99 19.01
N LEU A 105 7.65 8.67 17.74
CA LEU A 105 8.86 7.93 17.33
C LEU A 105 10.11 8.80 17.51
N GLU A 106 10.06 10.09 17.19
CA GLU A 106 11.15 11.04 17.43
C GLU A 106 11.42 11.21 18.94
N ALA A 107 10.38 11.36 19.76
CA ALA A 107 10.51 11.41 21.22
C ALA A 107 11.08 10.11 21.81
N TYR A 108 10.72 8.95 21.24
CA TYR A 108 11.32 7.67 21.60
C TYR A 108 12.81 7.63 21.26
N ALA A 109 13.18 8.03 20.05
CA ALA A 109 14.57 8.06 19.60
C ALA A 109 15.44 8.98 20.47
N GLU A 110 14.93 10.17 20.82
CA GLU A 110 15.61 11.11 21.71
C GLU A 110 15.79 10.52 23.12
N ARG A 111 14.73 9.97 23.71
CA ARG A 111 14.79 9.35 25.05
C ARG A 111 15.81 8.24 25.13
N HIS A 112 15.91 7.44 24.10
CA HIS A 112 16.83 6.30 24.02
C HIS A 112 18.15 6.65 23.35
N LYS A 113 18.38 7.93 23.02
CA LYS A 113 19.61 8.44 22.37
C LYS A 113 19.96 7.64 21.11
N LEU A 114 18.96 7.29 20.32
CA LEU A 114 19.14 6.58 19.06
C LEU A 114 19.67 7.55 18.00
N ALA A 115 20.79 7.22 17.40
CA ALA A 115 21.26 7.94 16.22
C ALA A 115 20.42 7.54 15.01
N PHE A 116 20.14 8.50 14.14
CA PHE A 116 19.45 8.26 12.86
C PHE A 116 20.01 9.19 11.79
N VAL A 117 19.79 8.82 10.54
CA VAL A 117 20.23 9.60 9.37
C VAL A 117 19.02 10.34 8.79
N CYS A 118 19.18 11.64 8.55
CA CYS A 118 18.19 12.42 7.82
C CYS A 118 18.46 12.34 6.31
N ASP A 119 17.47 11.98 5.52
CA ASP A 119 17.55 11.97 4.06
C ASP A 119 17.23 13.37 3.50
N PRO A 120 18.18 14.09 2.89
CA PRO A 120 17.94 15.41 2.33
C PRO A 120 16.88 15.43 1.21
N SER A 121 16.67 14.29 0.54
CA SER A 121 15.63 14.19 -0.50
C SER A 121 14.20 14.35 0.03
N ASN A 122 13.99 14.20 1.33
CA ASN A 122 12.70 14.45 1.97
C ASN A 122 12.31 15.94 1.99
N GLU A 123 13.27 16.83 1.78
CA GLU A 123 13.07 18.29 1.77
C GLU A 123 12.69 18.84 0.39
N SER A 124 12.90 18.07 -0.70
CA SER A 124 12.53 18.52 -2.05
C SER A 124 11.02 18.61 -2.22
N GLY A 125 10.50 19.77 -2.64
CA GLY A 125 9.06 20.01 -2.91
C GLY A 125 8.55 19.46 -4.25
N ASP A 126 9.41 18.82 -5.06
CA ASP A 126 9.12 18.42 -6.43
C ASP A 126 8.06 17.31 -6.54
N TYR A 127 7.85 16.55 -5.48
CA TYR A 127 6.88 15.46 -5.45
C TYR A 127 5.65 15.84 -4.64
N LEU A 128 4.46 15.52 -5.13
CA LEU A 128 3.18 15.77 -4.46
C LEU A 128 3.17 15.25 -3.00
N ARG A 129 3.85 14.14 -2.73
CA ARG A 129 3.96 13.58 -1.37
C ARG A 129 4.80 14.48 -0.46
N ASN A 130 5.92 14.99 -0.95
CA ASN A 130 6.78 15.89 -0.18
C ASN A 130 6.09 17.24 0.06
N TRP A 131 5.43 17.79 -0.97
CA TRP A 131 4.60 18.99 -0.81
C TRP A 131 3.49 18.77 0.24
N LEU A 132 2.78 17.65 0.16
CA LEU A 132 1.73 17.33 1.13
C LEU A 132 2.28 17.26 2.56
N ARG A 133 3.45 16.64 2.75
CA ARG A 133 4.14 16.50 4.04
C ARG A 133 4.63 17.83 4.59
N ASN A 134 5.27 18.64 3.75
CA ASN A 134 6.02 19.81 4.17
C ASN A 134 5.15 21.08 4.22
N ASP A 135 4.13 21.18 3.36
CA ASP A 135 3.31 22.38 3.21
C ASP A 135 1.82 22.11 3.47
N GLY A 136 1.22 21.14 2.81
CA GLY A 136 -0.22 20.92 2.83
C GLY A 136 -0.73 20.47 4.20
N LEU A 137 -0.23 19.37 4.72
CA LEU A 137 -0.66 18.82 6.02
C LEU A 137 -0.38 19.77 7.18
N PRO A 138 0.79 20.45 7.29
CA PRO A 138 1.01 21.43 8.35
C PRO A 138 -0.02 22.55 8.38
N GLN A 139 -0.38 23.10 7.21
CA GLN A 139 -1.41 24.16 7.13
C GLN A 139 -2.78 23.66 7.56
N TRP A 140 -3.16 22.43 7.15
CA TRP A 140 -4.45 21.86 7.54
C TRP A 140 -4.48 21.47 9.02
N ARG A 141 -3.41 20.92 9.57
CA ARG A 141 -3.26 20.59 10.99
C ARG A 141 -3.38 21.84 11.86
N ALA A 142 -2.81 22.97 11.43
CA ALA A 142 -2.94 24.24 12.13
C ALA A 142 -4.40 24.74 12.20
N ARG A 143 -5.21 24.47 11.17
CA ARG A 143 -6.61 24.84 11.11
C ARG A 143 -7.54 23.81 11.74
N LEU A 144 -7.17 22.54 11.67
CA LEU A 144 -7.93 21.36 12.12
C LEU A 144 -7.04 20.47 12.97
N PRO A 145 -6.85 20.76 14.26
CA PRO A 145 -5.92 20.03 15.13
C PRO A 145 -6.22 18.52 15.23
N GLN A 146 -7.46 18.11 14.98
CA GLN A 146 -7.88 16.69 15.02
C GLN A 146 -7.83 16.02 13.64
N LEU A 147 -7.26 16.65 12.62
CA LEU A 147 -7.25 16.14 11.24
C LEU A 147 -6.74 14.70 11.16
N ASP A 148 -5.59 14.44 11.73
CA ASP A 148 -4.95 13.12 11.68
C ASP A 148 -5.82 12.06 12.37
N GLN A 149 -6.36 12.38 13.54
CA GLN A 149 -7.24 11.48 14.27
C GLN A 149 -8.49 11.13 13.46
N HIS A 150 -9.12 12.12 12.83
CA HIS A 150 -10.30 11.90 11.99
C HIS A 150 -9.97 11.06 10.75
N ILE A 151 -8.85 11.32 10.10
CA ILE A 151 -8.39 10.53 8.93
C ILE A 151 -8.08 9.09 9.35
N LEU A 152 -7.34 8.89 10.43
CA LEU A 152 -6.99 7.55 10.91
C LEU A 152 -8.22 6.76 11.34
N SER A 153 -9.17 7.39 12.01
CA SER A 153 -10.46 6.78 12.34
C SER A 153 -11.25 6.41 11.08
N GLY A 154 -11.30 7.31 10.09
CA GLY A 154 -11.93 7.05 8.80
C GLY A 154 -11.27 5.89 8.04
N ILE A 155 -9.94 5.80 8.06
CA ILE A 155 -9.20 4.66 7.48
C ILE A 155 -9.63 3.35 8.14
N GLY A 156 -9.78 3.31 9.47
CA GLY A 156 -10.25 2.13 10.18
C GLY A 156 -11.62 1.66 9.70
N LEU A 157 -12.59 2.56 9.62
CA LEU A 157 -13.93 2.27 9.10
C LEU A 157 -13.89 1.75 7.65
N LEU A 158 -13.09 2.39 6.79
CA LEU A 158 -12.94 1.96 5.40
C LEU A 158 -12.25 0.60 5.28
N GLN A 159 -11.37 0.23 6.19
CA GLN A 159 -10.77 -1.10 6.25
C GLN A 159 -11.78 -2.17 6.63
N ASP A 160 -12.66 -1.90 7.59
CA ASP A 160 -13.76 -2.81 7.97
C ASP A 160 -14.74 -3.00 6.80
N GLU A 161 -15.15 -1.92 6.13
CA GLU A 161 -16.00 -1.98 4.94
C GLU A 161 -15.32 -2.77 3.79
N LEU A 162 -14.01 -2.55 3.61
CA LEU A 162 -13.24 -3.28 2.61
C LEU A 162 -13.18 -4.77 2.93
N ALA A 163 -13.05 -5.16 4.20
CA ALA A 163 -13.05 -6.57 4.61
C ALA A 163 -14.36 -7.26 4.23
N VAL A 164 -15.51 -6.63 4.50
CA VAL A 164 -16.84 -7.14 4.09
C VAL A 164 -16.94 -7.27 2.57
N LEU A 165 -16.45 -6.27 1.83
CA LEU A 165 -16.44 -6.31 0.36
C LEU A 165 -15.56 -7.45 -0.17
N GLU A 166 -14.38 -7.66 0.41
CA GLU A 166 -13.45 -8.73 0.00
C GLU A 166 -14.02 -10.12 0.29
N GLU A 167 -14.68 -10.30 1.44
CA GLU A 167 -15.35 -11.54 1.79
C GLU A 167 -16.48 -11.86 0.81
N THR A 168 -17.34 -10.88 0.52
CA THR A 168 -18.41 -11.03 -0.46
C THR A 168 -17.87 -11.36 -1.84
N ALA A 169 -16.83 -10.65 -2.28
CA ALA A 169 -16.21 -10.87 -3.58
C ALA A 169 -15.52 -12.24 -3.69
N ALA A 170 -14.95 -12.74 -2.59
CA ALA A 170 -14.36 -14.08 -2.53
C ALA A 170 -15.43 -15.18 -2.65
N ALA A 171 -16.55 -15.01 -1.96
CA ALA A 171 -17.69 -15.94 -2.08
C ALA A 171 -18.24 -15.95 -3.50
N ASP A 172 -18.39 -14.78 -4.13
CA ASP A 172 -18.83 -14.69 -5.53
C ASP A 172 -17.84 -15.33 -6.50
N GLU A 173 -16.55 -15.10 -6.31
CA GLU A 173 -15.50 -15.71 -7.12
C GLU A 173 -15.56 -17.24 -7.04
N ALA A 174 -15.72 -17.79 -5.84
CA ALA A 174 -15.87 -19.24 -5.64
C ALA A 174 -17.13 -19.78 -6.33
N ALA A 175 -18.24 -19.05 -6.28
CA ALA A 175 -19.51 -19.45 -6.90
C ALA A 175 -19.50 -19.43 -8.44
N VAL A 176 -18.63 -18.62 -9.05
CA VAL A 176 -18.49 -18.53 -10.52
C VAL A 176 -17.33 -19.36 -11.06
N GLN A 177 -16.73 -20.23 -10.26
CA GLN A 177 -15.71 -21.17 -10.68
C GLN A 177 -16.24 -22.60 -10.67
N SER A 178 -16.04 -23.30 -11.79
CA SER A 178 -16.39 -24.73 -11.92
C SER A 178 -15.18 -25.48 -12.50
N GLY A 179 -14.66 -26.45 -11.76
CA GLY A 179 -13.47 -27.21 -12.19
C GLY A 179 -12.22 -26.35 -12.40
N GLY A 180 -12.09 -25.23 -11.70
CA GLY A 180 -10.97 -24.27 -11.86
C GLY A 180 -11.12 -23.33 -13.07
N LEU A 181 -12.23 -23.37 -13.78
CA LEU A 181 -12.55 -22.50 -14.90
C LEU A 181 -13.60 -21.46 -14.51
N PHE A 182 -13.53 -20.29 -15.13
CA PHE A 182 -14.52 -19.23 -14.96
C PHE A 182 -15.84 -19.60 -15.67
N ASP A 183 -16.94 -19.61 -14.91
CA ASP A 183 -18.29 -19.88 -15.42
C ASP A 183 -19.05 -18.56 -15.65
N ALA A 184 -19.14 -18.16 -16.91
CA ALA A 184 -19.85 -16.96 -17.31
C ALA A 184 -21.38 -17.06 -17.08
N ALA A 185 -21.97 -18.25 -17.09
CA ALA A 185 -23.40 -18.43 -16.84
C ALA A 185 -23.76 -18.14 -15.38
N CYS A 186 -22.91 -18.52 -14.45
CA CYS A 186 -23.06 -18.18 -13.03
C CYS A 186 -22.69 -16.71 -12.74
N TRP A 187 -21.76 -16.12 -13.51
CA TRP A 187 -21.31 -14.74 -13.30
C TRP A 187 -22.28 -13.68 -13.83
N ARG A 188 -22.88 -13.88 -15.02
CA ARG A 188 -23.77 -12.90 -15.68
C ARG A 188 -24.96 -12.44 -14.82
N PRO A 189 -25.63 -13.30 -14.02
CA PRO A 189 -26.76 -12.90 -13.18
C PRO A 189 -26.38 -12.02 -12.00
N LEU A 190 -25.09 -11.94 -11.62
CA LEU A 190 -24.66 -11.10 -10.51
C LEU A 190 -24.94 -9.62 -10.80
N PRO A 191 -25.24 -8.80 -9.76
CA PRO A 191 -25.32 -7.34 -9.88
C PRO A 191 -24.03 -6.75 -10.47
N PRO A 192 -24.11 -5.66 -11.27
CA PRO A 192 -22.95 -5.10 -11.96
C PRO A 192 -21.74 -4.81 -11.05
N ALA A 193 -21.98 -4.29 -9.84
CA ALA A 193 -20.91 -4.04 -8.88
C ALA A 193 -20.18 -5.33 -8.47
N ARG A 194 -20.93 -6.40 -8.16
CA ARG A 194 -20.40 -7.72 -7.78
C ARG A 194 -19.65 -8.37 -8.94
N ARG A 195 -20.21 -8.31 -10.16
CA ARG A 195 -19.49 -8.78 -11.37
C ARG A 195 -18.11 -8.19 -11.52
N ARG A 196 -17.99 -6.86 -11.34
CA ARG A 196 -16.70 -6.16 -11.43
C ARG A 196 -15.75 -6.51 -10.29
N GLN A 197 -16.25 -6.82 -9.08
CA GLN A 197 -15.38 -7.28 -8.00
C GLN A 197 -14.80 -8.67 -8.29
N VAL A 198 -15.61 -9.59 -8.82
CA VAL A 198 -15.14 -10.90 -9.27
C VAL A 198 -14.04 -10.75 -10.32
N LEU A 199 -14.28 -9.95 -11.38
CA LEU A 199 -13.29 -9.71 -12.43
C LEU A 199 -12.00 -9.10 -11.88
N ARG A 200 -12.11 -8.14 -10.96
CA ARG A 200 -10.94 -7.52 -10.30
C ARG A 200 -10.10 -8.57 -9.54
N ARG A 201 -10.76 -9.47 -8.81
CA ARG A 201 -10.07 -10.52 -8.04
C ARG A 201 -9.39 -11.54 -8.96
N LEU A 202 -10.10 -12.01 -9.99
CA LEU A 202 -9.53 -12.90 -10.99
C LEU A 202 -8.28 -12.30 -11.67
N LEU A 203 -8.36 -11.04 -12.11
CA LEU A 203 -7.24 -10.36 -12.72
C LEU A 203 -6.07 -10.19 -11.72
N ALA A 204 -6.36 -9.83 -10.47
CA ALA A 204 -5.33 -9.71 -9.42
C ALA A 204 -4.65 -11.05 -9.13
N GLY A 205 -5.38 -12.17 -9.14
CA GLY A 205 -4.83 -13.53 -9.00
C GLY A 205 -3.83 -13.88 -10.10
N HIS A 206 -3.96 -13.24 -11.27
CA HIS A 206 -3.00 -13.34 -12.38
C HIS A 206 -1.97 -12.19 -12.44
N GLY A 207 -1.85 -11.39 -11.38
CA GLY A 207 -0.90 -10.28 -11.31
C GLY A 207 -1.29 -9.04 -12.11
N VAL A 208 -2.53 -8.98 -12.63
CA VAL A 208 -3.03 -7.87 -13.43
C VAL A 208 -3.82 -6.88 -12.57
N SER A 209 -3.38 -5.62 -12.55
CA SER A 209 -4.12 -4.52 -11.93
C SER A 209 -4.95 -3.79 -12.96
N ALA A 210 -6.27 -3.83 -12.84
CA ALA A 210 -7.19 -3.20 -13.78
C ALA A 210 -7.85 -1.95 -13.16
N GLY A 211 -7.74 -0.82 -13.85
CA GLY A 211 -8.45 0.41 -13.53
C GLY A 211 -9.96 0.31 -13.82
N LYS A 212 -10.73 1.32 -13.38
CA LYS A 212 -12.19 1.36 -13.54
C LYS A 212 -12.64 1.18 -15.00
N ALA A 213 -12.03 1.90 -15.94
CA ALA A 213 -12.38 1.82 -17.36
C ALA A 213 -12.15 0.41 -17.91
N ALA A 214 -10.97 -0.17 -17.67
CA ALA A 214 -10.62 -1.51 -18.13
C ALA A 214 -11.58 -2.58 -17.58
N LEU A 215 -12.00 -2.48 -16.31
CA LEU A 215 -12.98 -3.40 -15.73
C LEU A 215 -14.36 -3.27 -16.38
N HIS A 216 -14.80 -2.06 -16.72
CA HIS A 216 -16.07 -1.85 -17.42
C HIS A 216 -16.03 -2.41 -18.85
N ASP A 217 -14.92 -2.19 -19.57
CA ASP A 217 -14.74 -2.73 -20.91
C ASP A 217 -14.68 -4.26 -20.89
N PHE A 218 -13.98 -4.85 -19.94
CA PHE A 218 -13.89 -6.30 -19.79
C PHE A 218 -15.25 -6.91 -19.43
N GLU A 219 -16.01 -6.28 -18.50
CA GLU A 219 -17.39 -6.66 -18.19
C GLU A 219 -18.26 -6.66 -19.46
N ARG A 220 -18.21 -5.58 -20.26
CA ARG A 220 -18.98 -5.45 -21.50
C ARG A 220 -18.65 -6.55 -22.51
N ILE A 221 -17.36 -6.86 -22.68
CA ILE A 221 -16.92 -7.94 -23.58
C ILE A 221 -17.51 -9.28 -23.12
N LEU A 222 -17.37 -9.63 -21.85
CA LEU A 222 -17.86 -10.90 -21.31
C LEU A 222 -19.38 -11.03 -21.33
N MET A 223 -20.10 -9.92 -21.19
CA MET A 223 -21.57 -9.92 -21.32
C MET A 223 -22.04 -10.25 -22.75
N ASN A 224 -21.25 -9.87 -23.76
CA ASN A 224 -21.58 -10.07 -25.18
C ASN A 224 -21.02 -11.37 -25.77
N LEU A 225 -20.13 -12.08 -25.07
CA LEU A 225 -19.60 -13.36 -25.48
C LEU A 225 -20.71 -14.43 -25.38
N GLY A 226 -21.11 -15.02 -26.52
CA GLY A 226 -22.09 -16.09 -26.58
C GLY A 226 -23.54 -15.63 -26.83
N GLN A 227 -23.73 -14.41 -27.32
CA GLN A 227 -24.96 -13.99 -28.00
C GLN A 227 -24.91 -14.33 -29.49
#